data_e18772604e66578037b437b9916e2829
#
_entry.id   e18772604e66578037b437b9916e2829
#
_cell.length_a   1.000
_cell.length_b   1.000
_cell.length_c   1.000
_cell.angle_alpha   90.00
_cell.angle_beta   90.00
_cell.angle_gamma   90.00
#
_symmetry.space_group_name_H-M   'P 1'
#
loop_
_entity.id
_entity.type
_entity.pdbx_description
1 polymer ?
#
loop_
_entity_poly.entity_id
_entity_poly.type
_entity_poly.pdbx_seq_one_letter_code
_entity_poly.pdbx_strand_id
1 'polypeptide(L)'
;AQNKLMKALEGEGITFDDLLFDPSMPEENSSNRKPRTGMLHKYMDGSYDLTNSFVIGDRLTDVELAKNLGAKAIWLYDGEDADQQLKARDLEACCVLCTGDWDKITEFLFAGERRAVIKRTTRETDIYVEVNLDGKGKTDIATGLGFFDHMLDQIGKHAGIDLTVKVKGDLEVDEHHTIEDTAIALGEALLKSLGDKRGIERYGYCLPMDDCFCTVALDFGGRPWLVWDATFNREKIGDMPTEMFLHFFKSLSDAARMNLTIKAEGQNEHHKIEGIFKALARSIKMAIRRDIFNYELPSTKGVL
;
A
#
# COMPACT_ATOMS: atom_id res chain seq x y z
N ALA A 1 22.19 19.83 -28.83
CA ALA A 1 20.86 19.45 -28.27
C ALA A 1 20.79 19.83 -26.79
N GLN A 2 21.76 19.43 -25.96
CA GLN A 2 21.80 19.59 -24.52
C GLN A 2 21.68 21.07 -24.04
N ASN A 3 22.47 21.98 -24.62
CA ASN A 3 22.43 23.41 -24.26
C ASN A 3 21.05 24.07 -24.55
N LYS A 4 20.31 23.56 -25.56
CA LYS A 4 18.96 24.06 -25.83
C LYS A 4 17.97 23.57 -24.78
N LEU A 5 18.09 22.32 -24.36
CA LEU A 5 17.27 21.74 -23.29
C LEU A 5 17.50 22.49 -21.97
N MET A 6 18.77 22.69 -21.59
CA MET A 6 19.11 23.41 -20.36
C MET A 6 18.54 24.83 -20.33
N LYS A 7 18.68 25.57 -21.45
CA LYS A 7 18.09 26.92 -21.56
C LYS A 7 16.55 26.93 -21.46
N ALA A 8 15.90 25.90 -22.00
CA ALA A 8 14.45 25.79 -21.88
C ALA A 8 14.03 25.56 -20.43
N LEU A 9 14.73 24.68 -19.72
CA LEU A 9 14.47 24.37 -18.31
C LEU A 9 14.79 25.57 -17.40
N GLU A 10 15.90 26.28 -17.64
CA GLU A 10 16.21 27.54 -16.95
C GLU A 10 15.12 28.61 -17.16
N GLY A 11 14.54 28.68 -18.37
CA GLY A 11 13.42 29.58 -18.68
C GLY A 11 12.17 29.30 -17.87
N GLU A 12 11.98 28.06 -17.44
CA GLU A 12 10.88 27.59 -16.54
C GLU A 12 11.30 27.62 -15.05
N GLY A 13 12.48 28.19 -14.73
CA GLY A 13 12.98 28.28 -13.35
C GLY A 13 13.56 26.96 -12.80
N ILE A 14 13.78 25.97 -13.65
CA ILE A 14 14.36 24.67 -13.26
C ILE A 14 15.88 24.75 -13.41
N THR A 15 16.60 24.53 -12.33
CA THR A 15 18.06 24.49 -12.27
C THR A 15 18.56 23.13 -11.76
N PHE A 16 19.80 22.77 -12.13
CA PHE A 16 20.46 21.52 -11.70
C PHE A 16 21.79 21.87 -11.05
N ASP A 17 22.11 21.20 -9.97
CA ASP A 17 23.40 21.36 -9.29
C ASP A 17 24.54 20.83 -10.13
N ASP A 18 24.27 19.81 -10.97
CA ASP A 18 25.27 19.17 -11.79
C ASP A 18 24.72 18.57 -13.09
N LEU A 19 25.55 18.50 -14.10
CA LEU A 19 25.27 17.91 -15.39
C LEU A 19 26.39 17.00 -15.81
N LEU A 20 26.20 15.68 -15.66
CA LEU A 20 27.21 14.69 -15.93
C LEU A 20 26.91 13.94 -17.24
N PHE A 21 27.90 13.80 -18.08
CA PHE A 21 27.78 13.13 -19.37
C PHE A 21 28.99 12.24 -19.62
N ASP A 22 28.75 10.96 -19.89
CA ASP A 22 29.80 10.02 -20.35
C ASP A 22 29.60 9.72 -21.85
N PRO A 23 30.53 10.13 -22.74
CA PRO A 23 30.43 9.88 -24.16
C PRO A 23 30.87 8.47 -24.58
N SER A 24 31.33 7.64 -23.64
CA SER A 24 31.89 6.32 -23.95
C SER A 24 30.84 5.35 -24.51
N MET A 25 31.29 4.47 -25.40
CA MET A 25 30.50 3.37 -25.92
C MET A 25 30.45 2.19 -24.93
N PRO A 26 29.46 1.30 -25.00
CA PRO A 26 29.37 0.15 -24.08
C PRO A 26 30.63 -0.73 -24.06
N GLU A 27 31.23 -0.89 -25.21
CA GLU A 27 32.43 -1.73 -25.45
C GLU A 27 33.69 -1.18 -24.77
N GLU A 28 33.74 0.14 -24.52
CA GLU A 28 34.87 0.81 -23.87
C GLU A 28 34.93 0.54 -22.36
N ASN A 29 33.87 -0.05 -21.80
CA ASN A 29 33.78 -0.48 -20.42
C ASN A 29 34.17 0.61 -19.39
N SER A 30 33.83 1.88 -19.69
CA SER A 30 34.13 3.06 -18.88
C SER A 30 33.58 2.93 -17.46
N SER A 31 34.41 3.33 -16.46
CA SER A 31 33.94 3.41 -15.04
C SER A 31 32.87 4.49 -14.82
N ASN A 32 32.74 5.41 -15.77
CA ASN A 32 31.79 6.53 -15.71
C ASN A 32 30.41 6.17 -16.28
N ARG A 33 30.32 5.08 -17.08
CA ARG A 33 29.09 4.68 -17.73
C ARG A 33 28.16 3.91 -16.76
N LYS A 34 26.89 4.27 -16.73
CA LYS A 34 25.86 3.52 -15.98
C LYS A 34 25.88 2.02 -16.32
N PRO A 35 25.79 1.12 -15.34
CA PRO A 35 25.43 1.33 -13.92
C PRO A 35 26.61 1.66 -12.97
N ARG A 36 27.80 1.98 -13.49
CA ARG A 36 28.94 2.32 -12.65
C ARG A 36 28.84 3.74 -12.12
N THR A 37 29.52 4.00 -11.00
CA THR A 37 29.40 5.23 -10.20
C THR A 37 30.55 6.22 -10.41
N GLY A 38 31.44 6.02 -11.39
CA GLY A 38 32.66 6.81 -11.54
C GLY A 38 32.48 8.33 -11.55
N MET A 39 31.43 8.84 -12.23
CA MET A 39 31.13 10.27 -12.22
C MET A 39 30.45 10.75 -10.93
N LEU A 40 30.00 9.83 -10.04
CA LEU A 40 29.18 10.13 -8.88
C LEU A 40 29.94 9.98 -7.56
N HIS A 41 31.21 9.64 -7.58
CA HIS A 41 32.04 9.43 -6.37
C HIS A 41 31.99 10.61 -5.40
N LYS A 42 31.91 11.84 -5.93
CA LYS A 42 31.81 13.05 -5.08
C LYS A 42 30.53 13.10 -4.23
N TYR A 43 29.48 12.38 -4.61
CA TYR A 43 28.24 12.27 -3.86
C TYR A 43 28.23 11.08 -2.87
N MET A 44 29.28 10.24 -2.91
CA MET A 44 29.40 9.04 -2.07
C MET A 44 30.34 9.24 -0.87
N ASP A 45 30.73 10.47 -0.60
CA ASP A 45 31.65 10.84 0.49
C ASP A 45 30.98 10.91 1.88
N GLY A 46 29.68 10.65 1.95
CA GLY A 46 28.89 10.71 3.17
C GLY A 46 28.24 12.07 3.47
N SER A 47 28.48 13.09 2.63
CA SER A 47 27.84 14.41 2.77
C SER A 47 26.40 14.43 2.23
N TYR A 48 26.00 13.42 1.47
CA TYR A 48 24.67 13.26 0.90
C TYR A 48 23.95 12.05 1.48
N ASP A 49 22.66 12.20 1.76
CA ASP A 49 21.79 11.11 2.19
C ASP A 49 21.36 10.26 1.00
N LEU A 50 22.23 9.36 0.55
CA LEU A 50 21.95 8.48 -0.59
C LEU A 50 20.83 7.49 -0.29
N THR A 51 20.64 7.07 0.94
CA THR A 51 19.57 6.13 1.32
C THR A 51 18.17 6.71 1.12
N ASN A 52 18.03 8.03 1.16
CA ASN A 52 16.78 8.75 0.86
C ASN A 52 16.82 9.50 -0.48
N SER A 53 17.84 9.21 -1.30
CA SER A 53 17.96 9.76 -2.66
C SER A 53 17.37 8.81 -3.70
N PHE A 54 16.99 9.37 -4.86
CA PHE A 54 16.34 8.61 -5.94
C PHE A 54 17.12 8.72 -7.24
N VAL A 55 17.23 7.60 -7.96
CA VAL A 55 17.61 7.56 -9.38
C VAL A 55 16.35 7.30 -10.19
N ILE A 56 15.99 8.22 -11.08
CA ILE A 56 14.85 8.09 -11.99
C ILE A 56 15.37 7.82 -13.39
N GLY A 57 14.93 6.74 -14.04
CA GLY A 57 15.40 6.41 -15.38
C GLY A 57 14.58 5.32 -16.06
N ASP A 58 14.74 5.20 -17.38
CA ASP A 58 13.96 4.31 -18.25
C ASP A 58 14.59 2.93 -18.47
N ARG A 59 15.83 2.73 -17.98
CA ARG A 59 16.59 1.50 -18.19
C ARG A 59 16.89 0.77 -16.91
N LEU A 60 16.99 -0.56 -16.97
CA LEU A 60 17.44 -1.36 -15.83
C LEU A 60 18.84 -0.95 -15.32
N THR A 61 19.70 -0.41 -16.20
CA THR A 61 21.00 0.14 -15.78
C THR A 61 20.87 1.38 -14.88
N ASP A 62 19.75 2.08 -14.90
CA ASP A 62 19.47 3.18 -13.95
C ASP A 62 19.08 2.62 -12.58
N VAL A 63 18.32 1.52 -12.56
CA VAL A 63 17.98 0.80 -11.32
C VAL A 63 19.24 0.17 -10.70
N GLU A 64 20.10 -0.44 -11.53
CA GLU A 64 21.40 -0.96 -11.10
C GLU A 64 22.31 0.16 -10.55
N LEU A 65 22.29 1.35 -11.15
CA LEU A 65 23.02 2.51 -10.65
C LEU A 65 22.52 2.92 -9.27
N ALA A 66 21.21 2.95 -9.04
CA ALA A 66 20.64 3.22 -7.72
C ALA A 66 21.14 2.21 -6.68
N LYS A 67 21.13 0.92 -6.99
CA LYS A 67 21.66 -0.14 -6.13
C LYS A 67 23.14 0.10 -5.80
N ASN A 68 23.97 0.43 -6.81
CA ASN A 68 25.39 0.68 -6.63
C ASN A 68 25.70 1.96 -5.83
N LEU A 69 24.80 2.93 -5.81
CA LEU A 69 24.90 4.15 -5.00
C LEU A 69 24.37 3.94 -3.57
N GLY A 70 23.63 2.87 -3.29
CA GLY A 70 22.87 2.73 -2.07
C GLY A 70 21.63 3.63 -2.00
N ALA A 71 21.13 4.05 -3.17
CA ALA A 71 19.96 4.89 -3.35
C ALA A 71 18.73 4.06 -3.76
N LYS A 72 17.57 4.71 -3.81
CA LYS A 72 16.31 4.12 -4.31
C LYS A 72 16.16 4.39 -5.80
N ALA A 73 15.49 3.49 -6.52
CA ALA A 73 15.21 3.66 -7.95
C ALA A 73 13.71 3.88 -8.20
N ILE A 74 13.42 4.80 -9.13
CA ILE A 74 12.12 4.91 -9.80
C ILE A 74 12.34 4.53 -11.24
N TRP A 75 11.75 3.41 -11.67
CA TRP A 75 11.92 2.89 -13.01
C TRP A 75 10.75 3.32 -13.91
N LEU A 76 11.07 4.10 -14.96
CA LEU A 76 10.10 4.57 -15.95
C LEU A 76 9.72 3.43 -16.90
N TYR A 77 8.84 2.54 -16.44
CA TYR A 77 8.45 1.35 -17.17
C TYR A 77 7.03 0.89 -16.77
N ASP A 78 6.18 0.57 -17.77
CA ASP A 78 4.81 0.12 -17.56
C ASP A 78 4.55 -1.32 -18.06
N GLY A 79 5.61 -2.08 -18.40
CA GLY A 79 5.46 -3.46 -18.87
C GLY A 79 5.01 -4.41 -17.76
N GLU A 80 4.18 -5.40 -18.12
CA GLU A 80 3.68 -6.42 -17.18
C GLU A 80 4.77 -7.34 -16.63
N ASP A 81 5.93 -7.39 -17.27
CA ASP A 81 7.08 -8.19 -16.89
C ASP A 81 8.08 -7.46 -15.98
N ALA A 82 7.72 -6.27 -15.48
CA ALA A 82 8.59 -5.46 -14.61
C ALA A 82 9.13 -6.26 -13.42
N ASP A 83 8.24 -6.91 -12.67
CA ASP A 83 8.61 -7.71 -11.49
C ASP A 83 9.59 -8.85 -11.85
N GLN A 84 9.38 -9.50 -13.01
CA GLN A 84 10.26 -10.57 -13.48
C GLN A 84 11.66 -10.05 -13.85
N GLN A 85 11.73 -8.90 -14.52
CA GLN A 85 13.01 -8.29 -14.90
C GLN A 85 13.80 -7.81 -13.68
N LEU A 86 13.13 -7.21 -12.69
CA LEU A 86 13.75 -6.78 -11.44
C LEU A 86 14.30 -7.97 -10.66
N LYS A 87 13.50 -9.03 -10.52
CA LYS A 87 13.88 -10.26 -9.83
C LYS A 87 15.07 -10.96 -10.49
N ALA A 88 15.08 -11.02 -11.82
CA ALA A 88 16.18 -11.64 -12.57
C ALA A 88 17.55 -10.99 -12.32
N ARG A 89 17.58 -9.74 -11.82
CA ARG A 89 18.79 -8.95 -11.55
C ARG A 89 18.97 -8.59 -10.07
N ASP A 90 18.14 -9.13 -9.18
CA ASP A 90 18.17 -8.82 -7.75
C ASP A 90 18.06 -7.31 -7.48
N LEU A 91 17.07 -6.66 -8.12
CA LEU A 91 16.83 -5.21 -8.05
C LEU A 91 15.53 -4.83 -7.33
N GLU A 92 14.75 -5.80 -6.88
CA GLU A 92 13.45 -5.59 -6.23
C GLU A 92 13.56 -4.70 -4.98
N ALA A 93 14.62 -4.89 -4.19
CA ALA A 93 14.80 -4.15 -2.94
C ALA A 93 15.11 -2.66 -3.14
N CYS A 94 15.71 -2.26 -4.27
CA CYS A 94 16.04 -0.87 -4.52
C CYS A 94 15.04 -0.14 -5.43
N CYS A 95 14.25 -0.86 -6.25
CA CYS A 95 13.23 -0.27 -7.11
C CYS A 95 11.93 -0.04 -6.30
N VAL A 96 11.71 1.19 -5.87
CA VAL A 96 10.58 1.54 -5.00
C VAL A 96 9.32 1.92 -5.77
N LEU A 97 9.45 2.30 -7.04
CA LEU A 97 8.32 2.62 -7.91
C LEU A 97 8.66 2.23 -9.36
N CYS A 98 7.69 1.60 -10.04
CA CYS A 98 7.78 1.25 -11.45
C CYS A 98 6.54 1.80 -12.17
N THR A 99 6.71 2.87 -12.94
CA THR A 99 5.63 3.51 -13.72
C THR A 99 6.18 4.52 -14.70
N GLY A 100 5.56 4.68 -15.87
CA GLY A 100 5.80 5.78 -16.81
C GLY A 100 4.97 7.03 -16.53
N ASP A 101 4.09 6.99 -15.54
CA ASP A 101 3.17 8.07 -15.16
C ASP A 101 3.87 9.06 -14.21
N TRP A 102 4.15 10.26 -14.71
CA TRP A 102 4.82 11.32 -13.94
C TRP A 102 3.97 11.89 -12.81
N ASP A 103 2.64 11.81 -12.89
CA ASP A 103 1.75 12.26 -11.79
C ASP A 103 1.93 11.32 -10.58
N LYS A 104 2.04 10.01 -10.82
CA LYS A 104 2.34 9.04 -9.76
C LYS A 104 3.74 9.20 -9.18
N ILE A 105 4.73 9.52 -10.02
CA ILE A 105 6.10 9.80 -9.55
C ILE A 105 6.10 11.04 -8.66
N THR A 106 5.42 12.09 -9.08
CA THR A 106 5.28 13.34 -8.31
C THR A 106 4.57 13.08 -6.99
N GLU A 107 3.48 12.32 -7.02
CA GLU A 107 2.76 11.90 -5.81
C GLU A 107 3.66 11.12 -4.85
N PHE A 108 4.41 10.15 -5.35
CA PHE A 108 5.32 9.34 -4.55
C PHE A 108 6.44 10.17 -3.92
N LEU A 109 7.09 11.04 -4.70
CA LEU A 109 8.20 11.87 -4.21
C LEU A 109 7.73 12.94 -3.21
N PHE A 110 6.54 13.51 -3.41
CA PHE A 110 5.99 14.55 -2.55
C PHE A 110 5.41 13.99 -1.24
N ALA A 111 4.65 12.93 -1.33
CA ALA A 111 3.84 12.43 -0.23
C ALA A 111 4.37 11.11 0.39
N GLY A 112 5.47 10.56 -0.16
CA GLY A 112 6.12 9.36 0.34
C GLY A 112 5.37 8.06 0.04
N GLU A 113 5.96 6.93 0.47
CA GLU A 113 5.42 5.58 0.31
C GLU A 113 4.34 5.31 1.35
N ARG A 114 3.19 4.79 0.90
CA ARG A 114 2.10 4.35 1.78
C ARG A 114 2.11 2.83 1.95
N ARG A 115 3.23 2.32 2.41
CA ARG A 115 3.44 0.89 2.66
C ARG A 115 3.77 0.65 4.12
N ALA A 116 3.24 -0.40 4.70
CA ALA A 116 3.52 -0.80 6.07
C ALA A 116 3.59 -2.30 6.22
N VAL A 117 4.47 -2.74 7.11
CA VAL A 117 4.58 -4.13 7.55
C VAL A 117 4.34 -4.17 9.06
N ILE A 118 3.47 -5.08 9.48
CA ILE A 118 3.23 -5.45 10.87
C ILE A 118 3.60 -6.91 11.06
N LYS A 119 4.37 -7.19 12.08
CA LYS A 119 4.62 -8.52 12.60
C LYS A 119 4.10 -8.56 14.03
N ARG A 120 3.18 -9.46 14.30
CA ARG A 120 2.56 -9.64 15.62
C ARG A 120 2.67 -11.09 16.02
N THR A 121 3.36 -11.36 17.10
CA THR A 121 3.52 -12.70 17.67
C THR A 121 3.01 -12.70 19.10
N THR A 122 2.09 -13.60 19.40
CA THR A 122 1.58 -13.89 20.74
C THR A 122 1.94 -15.34 21.12
N ARG A 123 1.29 -15.90 22.12
CA ARG A 123 1.38 -17.34 22.41
C ARG A 123 0.46 -18.18 21.53
N GLU A 124 -0.62 -17.54 21.03
CA GLU A 124 -1.67 -18.15 20.24
C GLU A 124 -1.47 -17.96 18.73
N THR A 125 -0.81 -16.85 18.32
CA THR A 125 -0.71 -16.47 16.90
C THR A 125 0.67 -15.95 16.52
N ASP A 126 1.07 -16.22 15.26
CA ASP A 126 2.22 -15.58 14.60
C ASP A 126 1.76 -15.00 13.26
N ILE A 127 1.77 -13.67 13.15
CA ILE A 127 1.10 -12.93 12.08
C ILE A 127 2.07 -12.00 11.37
N TYR A 128 2.03 -12.06 10.05
CA TYR A 128 2.66 -11.10 9.14
C TYR A 128 1.60 -10.45 8.29
N VAL A 129 1.48 -9.13 8.36
CA VAL A 129 0.63 -8.33 7.48
C VAL A 129 1.47 -7.27 6.79
N GLU A 130 1.33 -7.17 5.47
CA GLU A 130 1.91 -6.11 4.66
C GLU A 130 0.82 -5.46 3.82
N VAL A 131 0.76 -4.14 3.85
CA VAL A 131 -0.19 -3.31 3.09
C VAL A 131 0.57 -2.31 2.26
N ASN A 132 0.21 -2.18 0.97
CA ASN A 132 0.60 -1.06 0.12
C ASN A 132 -0.68 -0.38 -0.40
N LEU A 133 -0.96 0.84 0.08
CA LEU A 133 -2.16 1.58 -0.30
C LEU A 133 -2.13 2.07 -1.75
N ASP A 134 -0.94 2.18 -2.36
CA ASP A 134 -0.73 2.58 -3.74
C ASP A 134 -0.57 1.37 -4.68
N GLY A 135 -1.02 0.19 -4.22
CA GLY A 135 -0.96 -1.08 -4.94
C GLY A 135 -1.92 -1.19 -6.12
N LYS A 136 -1.98 -2.40 -6.68
CA LYS A 136 -2.83 -2.75 -7.83
C LYS A 136 -3.89 -3.82 -7.48
N GLY A 137 -4.06 -4.14 -6.20
CA GLY A 137 -4.99 -5.18 -5.73
C GLY A 137 -4.38 -6.59 -5.79
N LYS A 138 -3.06 -6.72 -5.72
CA LYS A 138 -2.40 -8.02 -5.56
C LYS A 138 -2.61 -8.53 -4.14
N THR A 139 -2.99 -9.80 -3.99
CA THR A 139 -3.21 -10.41 -2.68
C THR A 139 -2.41 -11.70 -2.54
N ASP A 140 -1.88 -11.93 -1.34
CA ASP A 140 -1.22 -13.20 -0.96
C ASP A 140 -1.60 -13.54 0.48
N ILE A 141 -2.68 -14.31 0.64
CA ILE A 141 -3.36 -14.52 1.91
C ILE A 141 -3.31 -16.01 2.30
N ALA A 142 -2.98 -16.29 3.54
CA ALA A 142 -3.01 -17.61 4.13
C ALA A 142 -3.16 -17.50 5.66
N THR A 143 -4.38 -17.69 6.16
CA THR A 143 -4.70 -17.68 7.60
C THR A 143 -4.96 -19.08 8.15
N GLY A 144 -5.16 -20.06 7.28
CA GLY A 144 -5.59 -21.40 7.61
C GLY A 144 -7.12 -21.57 7.63
N LEU A 145 -7.88 -20.48 7.44
CA LEU A 145 -9.34 -20.46 7.33
C LEU A 145 -9.73 -20.02 5.91
N GLY A 146 -10.21 -20.96 5.11
CA GLY A 146 -10.43 -20.71 3.66
C GLY A 146 -11.46 -19.64 3.37
N PHE A 147 -12.54 -19.57 4.15
CA PHE A 147 -13.54 -18.53 3.99
C PHE A 147 -13.02 -17.15 4.43
N PHE A 148 -12.24 -17.10 5.50
CA PHE A 148 -11.62 -15.87 5.96
C PHE A 148 -10.58 -15.35 4.97
N ASP A 149 -9.77 -16.24 4.38
CA ASP A 149 -8.84 -15.90 3.29
C ASP A 149 -9.58 -15.23 2.12
N HIS A 150 -10.73 -15.82 1.73
CA HIS A 150 -11.58 -15.25 0.68
C HIS A 150 -12.11 -13.86 1.05
N MET A 151 -12.49 -13.63 2.30
CA MET A 151 -12.96 -12.31 2.77
C MET A 151 -11.86 -11.26 2.76
N LEU A 152 -10.65 -11.59 3.19
CA LEU A 152 -9.50 -10.70 3.14
C LEU A 152 -9.08 -10.39 1.68
N ASP A 153 -9.21 -11.36 0.78
CA ASP A 153 -8.97 -11.16 -0.66
C ASP A 153 -9.92 -10.10 -1.26
N GLN A 154 -11.19 -10.07 -0.81
CA GLN A 154 -12.13 -9.00 -1.19
C GLN A 154 -11.60 -7.62 -0.78
N ILE A 155 -10.99 -7.50 0.40
CA ILE A 155 -10.41 -6.22 0.85
C ILE A 155 -9.32 -5.77 -0.12
N GLY A 156 -8.30 -6.59 -0.36
CA GLY A 156 -7.19 -6.23 -1.24
C GLY A 156 -7.65 -5.85 -2.64
N LYS A 157 -8.42 -6.72 -3.29
CA LYS A 157 -8.88 -6.54 -4.67
C LYS A 157 -9.79 -5.33 -4.86
N HIS A 158 -10.82 -5.20 -4.04
CA HIS A 158 -11.81 -4.14 -4.22
C HIS A 158 -11.35 -2.78 -3.71
N ALA A 159 -10.47 -2.74 -2.71
CA ALA A 159 -9.79 -1.50 -2.32
C ALA A 159 -8.71 -1.09 -3.34
N GLY A 160 -8.18 -2.04 -4.11
CA GLY A 160 -7.08 -1.81 -5.05
C GLY A 160 -5.73 -1.66 -4.36
N ILE A 161 -5.61 -2.17 -3.13
CA ILE A 161 -4.37 -2.19 -2.34
C ILE A 161 -3.67 -3.54 -2.51
N ASP A 162 -2.33 -3.56 -2.45
CA ASP A 162 -1.64 -4.82 -2.34
C ASP A 162 -1.66 -5.27 -0.87
N LEU A 163 -2.03 -6.53 -0.65
CA LEU A 163 -2.25 -7.09 0.68
C LEU A 163 -1.63 -8.47 0.82
N THR A 164 -0.65 -8.60 1.72
CA THR A 164 -0.11 -9.90 2.14
C THR A 164 -0.50 -10.16 3.58
N VAL A 165 -1.10 -11.34 3.84
CA VAL A 165 -1.47 -11.80 5.19
C VAL A 165 -1.04 -13.24 5.35
N LYS A 166 -0.14 -13.49 6.29
CA LYS A 166 0.32 -14.85 6.65
C LYS A 166 0.12 -15.05 8.14
N VAL A 167 -0.63 -16.07 8.50
CA VAL A 167 -0.99 -16.35 9.88
C VAL A 167 -0.73 -17.81 10.22
N LYS A 168 -0.15 -18.03 11.37
CA LYS A 168 -0.15 -19.29 12.10
C LYS A 168 -0.90 -19.05 13.40
N GLY A 169 -2.10 -19.57 13.53
CA GLY A 169 -2.91 -19.51 14.75
C GLY A 169 -3.07 -20.91 15.38
N ASP A 170 -3.58 -20.93 16.58
CA ASP A 170 -3.90 -22.13 17.36
C ASP A 170 -5.29 -22.71 17.01
N LEU A 171 -5.50 -22.97 15.70
CA LEU A 171 -6.78 -23.45 15.14
C LEU A 171 -7.27 -24.78 15.73
N GLU A 172 -6.41 -25.50 16.45
CA GLU A 172 -6.80 -26.66 17.26
C GLU A 172 -7.60 -26.29 18.52
N VAL A 173 -7.54 -25.02 18.94
CA VAL A 173 -8.39 -24.47 20.01
C VAL A 173 -9.69 -23.99 19.41
N ASP A 174 -9.61 -22.90 18.64
CA ASP A 174 -10.69 -22.39 17.80
C ASP A 174 -10.15 -21.33 16.79
N GLU A 175 -11.01 -20.70 16.04
CA GLU A 175 -10.71 -19.67 15.06
C GLU A 175 -10.60 -18.25 15.63
N HIS A 176 -10.97 -18.03 16.88
CA HIS A 176 -11.14 -16.71 17.51
C HIS A 176 -9.83 -15.88 17.46
N HIS A 177 -8.75 -16.42 18.05
CA HIS A 177 -7.47 -15.72 18.11
C HIS A 177 -6.92 -15.40 16.72
N THR A 178 -7.05 -16.32 15.77
CA THR A 178 -6.63 -16.12 14.38
C THR A 178 -7.35 -14.94 13.74
N ILE A 179 -8.67 -14.85 13.88
CA ILE A 179 -9.48 -13.80 13.24
C ILE A 179 -9.26 -12.45 13.91
N GLU A 180 -9.32 -12.40 15.24
CA GLU A 180 -9.20 -11.15 15.98
C GLU A 180 -7.81 -10.53 15.86
N ASP A 181 -6.76 -11.30 16.08
CA ASP A 181 -5.36 -10.83 15.99
C ASP A 181 -5.00 -10.43 14.55
N THR A 182 -5.54 -11.10 13.54
CA THR A 182 -5.38 -10.69 12.13
C THR A 182 -6.04 -9.32 11.88
N ALA A 183 -7.24 -9.10 12.44
CA ALA A 183 -7.94 -7.81 12.32
C ALA A 183 -7.14 -6.68 12.98
N ILE A 184 -6.54 -6.92 14.14
CA ILE A 184 -5.68 -5.97 14.84
C ILE A 184 -4.46 -5.65 13.97
N ALA A 185 -3.74 -6.67 13.49
CA ALA A 185 -2.53 -6.47 12.66
C ALA A 185 -2.84 -5.73 11.34
N LEU A 186 -3.97 -6.04 10.71
CA LEU A 186 -4.43 -5.35 9.50
C LEU A 186 -4.79 -3.88 9.79
N GLY A 187 -5.48 -3.61 10.90
CA GLY A 187 -5.82 -2.26 11.33
C GLY A 187 -4.58 -1.41 11.61
N GLU A 188 -3.60 -1.97 12.32
CA GLU A 188 -2.30 -1.32 12.58
C GLU A 188 -1.52 -1.05 11.29
N ALA A 189 -1.55 -1.99 10.32
CA ALA A 189 -0.90 -1.83 9.03
C ALA A 189 -1.55 -0.69 8.22
N LEU A 190 -2.89 -0.62 8.19
CA LEU A 190 -3.64 0.48 7.56
C LEU A 190 -3.31 1.82 8.23
N LEU A 191 -3.36 1.90 9.56
CA LEU A 191 -3.03 3.12 10.29
C LEU A 191 -1.62 3.61 9.99
N LYS A 192 -0.65 2.71 10.03
CA LYS A 192 0.76 3.01 9.76
C LYS A 192 1.00 3.45 8.32
N SER A 193 0.35 2.81 7.35
CA SER A 193 0.49 3.16 5.93
C SER A 193 -0.19 4.48 5.55
N LEU A 194 -1.22 4.91 6.29
CA LEU A 194 -1.85 6.22 6.13
C LEU A 194 -0.96 7.39 6.59
N GLY A 195 0.04 7.12 7.41
CA GLY A 195 0.97 8.13 7.91
C GLY A 195 0.26 9.29 8.62
N ASP A 196 0.58 10.51 8.23
CA ASP A 196 0.00 11.74 8.80
C ASP A 196 -1.40 12.09 8.25
N LYS A 197 -1.91 11.27 7.32
CA LYS A 197 -3.24 11.41 6.71
C LYS A 197 -3.46 12.71 5.91
N ARG A 198 -2.39 13.38 5.48
CA ARG A 198 -2.51 14.56 4.65
C ARG A 198 -2.96 14.21 3.23
N GLY A 199 -3.80 15.05 2.66
CA GLY A 199 -4.30 14.92 1.29
C GLY A 199 -5.26 13.76 1.05
N ILE A 200 -5.63 12.94 2.08
CA ILE A 200 -6.61 11.86 1.88
C ILE A 200 -8.03 12.39 1.89
N GLU A 201 -8.94 11.67 1.23
CA GLU A 201 -10.39 11.97 1.26
C GLU A 201 -11.02 11.69 2.65
N ARG A 202 -10.37 10.86 3.47
CA ARG A 202 -10.73 10.49 4.83
C ARG A 202 -12.02 9.67 4.95
N TYR A 203 -13.04 9.93 4.14
CA TYR A 203 -14.37 9.30 4.21
C TYR A 203 -14.64 8.37 3.03
N GLY A 204 -15.46 7.35 3.26
CA GLY A 204 -15.90 6.45 2.20
C GLY A 204 -17.16 5.64 2.55
N TYR A 205 -17.88 5.13 1.54
CA TYR A 205 -19.15 4.41 1.68
C TYR A 205 -19.54 3.47 0.52
N CYS A 206 -20.33 2.52 0.73
CA CYS A 206 -21.49 1.74 0.29
C CYS A 206 -21.52 0.87 -1.00
N LEU A 207 -22.18 -0.33 -0.92
CA LEU A 207 -22.55 -1.20 -2.07
C LEU A 207 -23.75 -2.13 -1.81
N PRO A 208 -24.57 -2.49 -2.87
CA PRO A 208 -25.41 -3.68 -2.91
C PRO A 208 -24.62 -4.93 -3.33
N MET A 209 -25.12 -6.12 -2.96
CA MET A 209 -24.67 -7.41 -3.47
C MET A 209 -25.83 -8.37 -3.65
N ASP A 210 -26.24 -8.63 -4.89
CA ASP A 210 -27.38 -9.48 -5.30
C ASP A 210 -28.65 -9.19 -4.48
N ASP A 211 -29.10 -10.15 -3.63
CA ASP A 211 -30.25 -10.02 -2.75
C ASP A 211 -29.95 -9.21 -1.47
N CYS A 212 -28.70 -8.77 -1.26
CA CYS A 212 -28.27 -8.09 -0.06
C CYS A 212 -27.92 -6.62 -0.33
N PHE A 213 -28.33 -5.77 0.60
CA PHE A 213 -27.94 -4.37 0.63
C PHE A 213 -27.02 -4.13 1.82
N CYS A 214 -25.79 -3.69 1.54
CA CYS A 214 -24.79 -3.44 2.55
C CYS A 214 -24.38 -1.96 2.52
N THR A 215 -24.43 -1.30 3.65
CA THR A 215 -23.89 0.04 3.83
C THR A 215 -22.70 -0.02 4.76
N VAL A 216 -21.55 0.43 4.27
CA VAL A 216 -20.37 0.66 5.11
C VAL A 216 -19.97 2.10 4.95
N ALA A 217 -19.85 2.82 6.07
CA ALA A 217 -19.30 4.17 6.10
C ALA A 217 -18.14 4.20 7.08
N LEU A 218 -17.02 4.82 6.67
CA LEU A 218 -15.85 4.94 7.51
C LEU A 218 -15.31 6.37 7.55
N ASP A 219 -14.62 6.67 8.66
CA ASP A 219 -13.89 7.91 8.88
C ASP A 219 -12.55 7.60 9.58
N PHE A 220 -11.43 7.87 8.93
CA PHE A 220 -10.09 7.77 9.54
C PHE A 220 -9.78 8.93 10.51
N GLY A 221 -10.77 9.30 11.32
CA GLY A 221 -10.74 10.43 12.26
C GLY A 221 -9.91 10.25 13.53
N GLY A 222 -9.17 9.15 13.67
CA GLY A 222 -8.27 8.90 14.81
C GLY A 222 -8.95 8.43 16.10
N ARG A 223 -10.27 8.36 16.14
CA ARG A 223 -11.07 7.92 17.29
C ARG A 223 -11.92 6.72 16.90
N PRO A 224 -11.61 5.51 17.38
CA PRO A 224 -12.32 4.30 16.99
C PRO A 224 -13.75 4.29 17.51
N TRP A 225 -14.67 3.86 16.68
CA TRP A 225 -16.06 3.59 17.06
C TRP A 225 -16.71 2.68 16.03
N LEU A 226 -17.25 1.55 16.46
CA LEU A 226 -18.02 0.66 15.60
C LEU A 226 -19.51 0.79 15.87
N VAL A 227 -20.31 1.00 14.82
CA VAL A 227 -21.75 0.77 14.80
C VAL A 227 -22.01 -0.46 13.93
N TRP A 228 -22.61 -1.49 14.51
CA TRP A 228 -22.91 -2.75 13.84
C TRP A 228 -24.41 -3.01 13.82
N ASP A 229 -25.00 -3.02 12.64
CA ASP A 229 -26.41 -3.32 12.39
C ASP A 229 -26.50 -4.39 11.27
N ALA A 230 -26.11 -5.60 11.61
CA ALA A 230 -26.20 -6.77 10.75
C ALA A 230 -26.45 -8.02 11.59
N THR A 231 -27.46 -8.79 11.20
CA THR A 231 -27.87 -10.00 11.92
C THR A 231 -27.60 -11.23 11.05
N PHE A 232 -27.05 -12.26 11.68
CA PHE A 232 -26.80 -13.57 11.08
C PHE A 232 -27.49 -14.65 11.91
N ASN A 233 -28.18 -15.60 11.25
CA ASN A 233 -28.91 -16.67 11.89
C ASN A 233 -28.20 -18.02 11.80
N ARG A 234 -27.26 -18.16 10.87
CA ARG A 234 -26.39 -19.34 10.75
C ARG A 234 -25.28 -19.26 11.77
N GLU A 235 -24.91 -20.40 12.34
CA GLU A 235 -23.80 -20.49 13.28
C GLU A 235 -22.46 -20.20 12.60
N LYS A 236 -22.27 -20.74 11.37
CA LYS A 236 -21.06 -20.59 10.57
C LYS A 236 -21.37 -20.32 9.09
N ILE A 237 -20.48 -19.61 8.42
CA ILE A 237 -20.41 -19.49 6.96
C ILE A 237 -19.01 -19.93 6.54
N GLY A 238 -18.93 -21.02 5.76
CA GLY A 238 -17.66 -21.71 5.55
C GLY A 238 -17.12 -22.22 6.90
N ASP A 239 -15.88 -21.93 7.17
CA ASP A 239 -15.15 -22.23 8.42
C ASP A 239 -15.19 -21.09 9.45
N MET A 240 -15.87 -20.00 9.16
CA MET A 240 -15.91 -18.80 10.01
C MET A 240 -17.23 -18.71 10.79
N PRO A 241 -17.21 -18.68 12.15
CA PRO A 241 -18.38 -18.41 12.97
C PRO A 241 -18.93 -17.02 12.72
N THR A 242 -20.24 -16.87 12.69
CA THR A 242 -20.88 -15.60 12.36
C THR A 242 -20.70 -14.54 13.46
N GLU A 243 -20.52 -14.95 14.70
CA GLU A 243 -20.18 -14.07 15.81
C GLU A 243 -18.83 -13.37 15.60
N MET A 244 -17.89 -14.03 14.92
CA MET A 244 -16.56 -13.48 14.63
C MET A 244 -16.58 -12.32 13.62
N PHE A 245 -17.68 -12.12 12.89
CA PHE A 245 -17.78 -10.95 12.00
C PHE A 245 -17.75 -9.65 12.80
N LEU A 246 -18.55 -9.55 13.85
CA LEU A 246 -18.54 -8.38 14.72
C LEU A 246 -17.15 -8.17 15.35
N HIS A 247 -16.53 -9.24 15.86
CA HIS A 247 -15.21 -9.19 16.48
C HIS A 247 -14.13 -8.70 15.50
N PHE A 248 -14.13 -9.22 14.27
CA PHE A 248 -13.22 -8.78 13.22
C PHE A 248 -13.34 -7.26 12.97
N PHE A 249 -14.55 -6.76 12.68
CA PHE A 249 -14.74 -5.35 12.37
C PHE A 249 -14.51 -4.44 13.59
N LYS A 250 -14.76 -4.92 14.79
CA LYS A 250 -14.45 -4.19 16.03
C LYS A 250 -12.95 -4.02 16.21
N SER A 251 -12.20 -5.10 16.13
CA SER A 251 -10.73 -5.10 16.28
C SER A 251 -10.05 -4.30 15.16
N LEU A 252 -10.55 -4.42 13.92
CA LEU A 252 -10.09 -3.63 12.80
C LEU A 252 -10.34 -2.12 13.01
N SER A 253 -11.54 -1.74 13.46
CA SER A 253 -11.90 -0.34 13.75
C SER A 253 -11.01 0.26 14.83
N ASP A 254 -10.80 -0.49 15.91
CA ASP A 254 -9.96 -0.04 17.03
C ASP A 254 -8.50 0.14 16.61
N ALA A 255 -7.92 -0.85 15.95
CA ALA A 255 -6.53 -0.84 15.54
C ALA A 255 -6.22 0.20 14.46
N ALA A 256 -7.12 0.37 13.49
CA ALA A 256 -7.01 1.40 12.45
C ALA A 256 -7.39 2.81 12.96
N ARG A 257 -7.88 2.93 14.20
CA ARG A 257 -8.40 4.17 14.80
C ARG A 257 -9.42 4.87 13.90
N MET A 258 -10.35 4.10 13.34
CA MET A 258 -11.39 4.60 12.46
C MET A 258 -12.79 4.47 13.07
N ASN A 259 -13.67 5.40 12.72
CA ASN A 259 -15.10 5.18 12.91
C ASN A 259 -15.57 4.28 11.77
N LEU A 260 -16.40 3.29 12.10
CA LEU A 260 -16.93 2.34 11.15
C LEU A 260 -18.41 2.10 11.46
N THR A 261 -19.28 2.39 10.51
CA THR A 261 -20.69 2.07 10.58
C THR A 261 -21.02 1.03 9.52
N ILE A 262 -21.57 -0.10 9.93
CA ILE A 262 -21.95 -1.21 9.08
C ILE A 262 -23.42 -1.50 9.28
N LYS A 263 -24.17 -1.51 8.18
CA LYS A 263 -25.55 -1.99 8.14
C LYS A 263 -25.70 -2.96 6.97
N ALA A 264 -26.33 -4.11 7.21
CA ALA A 264 -26.57 -5.08 6.14
C ALA A 264 -27.92 -5.79 6.30
N GLU A 265 -28.66 -5.86 5.20
CA GLU A 265 -29.94 -6.51 5.06
C GLU A 265 -29.89 -7.48 3.87
N GLY A 266 -30.64 -8.58 3.93
CA GLY A 266 -30.70 -9.58 2.86
C GLY A 266 -30.97 -10.98 3.40
N GLN A 267 -31.25 -11.94 2.51
CA GLN A 267 -31.64 -13.29 2.87
C GLN A 267 -30.45 -14.25 2.89
N ASN A 268 -29.56 -14.17 1.87
CA ASN A 268 -28.38 -15.03 1.79
C ASN A 268 -27.25 -14.47 2.67
N GLU A 269 -26.95 -15.17 3.74
CA GLU A 269 -25.97 -14.70 4.74
C GLU A 269 -24.54 -14.70 4.23
N HIS A 270 -24.20 -15.58 3.25
CA HIS A 270 -22.92 -15.54 2.55
C HIS A 270 -22.80 -14.22 1.73
N HIS A 271 -23.82 -13.91 0.91
CA HIS A 271 -23.86 -12.65 0.16
C HIS A 271 -23.82 -11.44 1.07
N LYS A 272 -24.50 -11.51 2.23
CA LYS A 272 -24.52 -10.43 3.22
C LYS A 272 -23.12 -10.11 3.76
N ILE A 273 -22.38 -11.11 4.25
CA ILE A 273 -21.03 -10.87 4.79
C ILE A 273 -20.02 -10.51 3.68
N GLU A 274 -20.07 -11.17 2.54
CA GLU A 274 -19.21 -10.83 1.39
C GLU A 274 -19.50 -9.40 0.90
N GLY A 275 -20.79 -9.00 0.87
CA GLY A 275 -21.21 -7.63 0.57
C GLY A 275 -20.64 -6.61 1.55
N ILE A 276 -20.60 -6.92 2.85
CA ILE A 276 -19.98 -6.07 3.88
C ILE A 276 -18.48 -5.91 3.59
N PHE A 277 -17.73 -6.99 3.32
CA PHE A 277 -16.29 -6.91 3.04
C PHE A 277 -16.00 -6.12 1.75
N LYS A 278 -16.79 -6.32 0.68
CA LYS A 278 -16.70 -5.53 -0.55
C LYS A 278 -17.02 -4.05 -0.32
N ALA A 279 -18.06 -3.75 0.46
CA ALA A 279 -18.44 -2.38 0.80
C ALA A 279 -17.34 -1.70 1.64
N LEU A 280 -16.76 -2.40 2.63
CA LEU A 280 -15.60 -1.92 3.38
C LEU A 280 -14.43 -1.61 2.44
N ALA A 281 -14.06 -2.55 1.57
CA ALA A 281 -12.96 -2.37 0.62
C ALA A 281 -13.15 -1.14 -0.27
N ARG A 282 -14.36 -0.95 -0.80
CA ARG A 282 -14.70 0.23 -1.61
C ARG A 282 -14.67 1.53 -0.81
N SER A 283 -15.12 1.48 0.44
CA SER A 283 -15.05 2.62 1.37
C SER A 283 -13.60 2.99 1.68
N ILE A 284 -12.74 2.00 1.92
CA ILE A 284 -11.29 2.21 2.08
C ILE A 284 -10.72 2.85 0.82
N LYS A 285 -11.02 2.31 -0.37
CA LYS A 285 -10.53 2.87 -1.65
C LYS A 285 -10.85 4.36 -1.82
N MET A 286 -12.05 4.76 -1.43
CA MET A 286 -12.45 6.17 -1.48
C MET A 286 -11.68 6.99 -0.44
N ALA A 287 -11.64 6.54 0.79
CA ALA A 287 -11.07 7.25 1.92
C ALA A 287 -9.55 7.46 1.82
N ILE A 288 -8.82 6.50 1.23
CA ILE A 288 -7.36 6.56 1.06
C ILE A 288 -6.93 7.34 -0.19
N ARG A 289 -7.87 7.71 -1.07
CA ARG A 289 -7.54 8.51 -2.24
C ARG A 289 -6.87 9.80 -1.81
N ARG A 290 -5.74 10.10 -2.42
CA ARG A 290 -4.88 11.23 -2.05
C ARG A 290 -4.83 12.26 -3.18
N ASP A 291 -4.90 13.54 -2.82
CA ASP A 291 -4.69 14.67 -3.71
C ASP A 291 -3.42 15.41 -3.27
N ILE A 292 -2.37 15.35 -4.10
CA ILE A 292 -1.10 16.02 -3.83
C ILE A 292 -1.15 17.52 -4.07
N PHE A 293 -2.13 18.01 -4.83
CA PHE A 293 -2.31 19.42 -5.10
C PHE A 293 -3.14 20.12 -4.01
N ASN A 294 -3.83 19.33 -3.17
CA ASN A 294 -4.53 19.78 -1.99
C ASN A 294 -4.09 18.97 -0.77
N TYR A 295 -2.79 19.07 -0.46
CA TYR A 295 -2.11 18.24 0.54
C TYR A 295 -2.29 18.78 1.96
N GLU A 296 -3.54 19.11 2.32
CA GLU A 296 -3.90 19.58 3.65
C GLU A 296 -4.39 18.44 4.54
N LEU A 297 -4.29 18.64 5.86
CA LEU A 297 -4.91 17.72 6.80
C LEU A 297 -6.43 17.92 6.73
N PRO A 298 -7.23 16.86 6.40
CA PRO A 298 -8.68 16.99 6.27
C PRO A 298 -9.37 17.09 7.65
N SER A 299 -9.01 18.12 8.41
CA SER A 299 -9.49 18.37 9.77
C SER A 299 -9.50 19.85 10.11
N THR A 300 -10.65 20.36 10.50
CA THR A 300 -10.78 21.74 11.04
C THR A 300 -10.10 21.93 12.39
N LYS A 301 -9.73 20.84 13.06
CA LYS A 301 -9.04 20.84 14.37
C LYS A 301 -7.52 20.84 14.26
N GLY A 302 -6.97 20.67 13.04
CA GLY A 302 -5.53 20.58 12.80
C GLY A 302 -4.87 19.29 13.27
N VAL A 303 -5.65 18.30 13.74
CA VAL A 303 -5.22 16.97 14.19
C VAL A 303 -6.22 15.90 13.74
N LEU A 304 -5.74 14.64 13.55
CA LEU A 304 -6.53 13.43 13.30
C LEU A 304 -5.99 12.26 14.13
#